data_4bb3b2648084ac5f8d6c3a5e978df5bb
#
_entry.id   4bb3b2648084ac5f8d6c3a5e978df5bb
#
_cell.length_a   1.000
_cell.length_b   1.000
_cell.length_c   1.000
_cell.angle_alpha   90.00
_cell.angle_beta   90.00
_cell.angle_gamma   90.00
#
_symmetry.space_group_name_H-M   'P 1'
#
loop_
_entity.id
_entity.type
_entity.pdbx_description
1 polymer ?
#
loop_
_entity_poly.entity_id
_entity_poly.type
_entity_poly.pdbx_seq_one_letter_code
_entity_poly.pdbx_strand_id
1 'polypeptide(L)'
;MSEETADVKEEQVADAAKSEAMAVLNMGGPDVAAAATADGDDAKSKGRKSRGKSIPAGIAFIKATFNNTIVSITDARGGVISWSSAGKAGFRGSRKSTAFAATMIAQDAARQAVAKGMHEVEVRIHGAGAGRESAVRAIQNAGIQVSMIRDCTAVPHNGCRARKRRRV
;
A
#
# COMPACT_ATOMS: atom_id res chain seq x y z
N MET A 1 24.03 -8.61 49.18
CA MET A 1 24.73 -7.46 48.59
C MET A 1 25.56 -7.86 47.37
N SER A 2 25.06 -8.73 46.50
CA SER A 2 25.85 -9.23 45.36
C SER A 2 25.09 -9.27 44.02
N GLU A 3 23.79 -8.98 44.02
CA GLU A 3 22.95 -9.01 42.80
C GLU A 3 22.71 -7.61 42.20
N GLU A 4 22.74 -6.52 42.98
CA GLU A 4 22.53 -5.16 42.48
C GLU A 4 23.69 -4.60 41.62
N THR A 5 24.90 -5.21 41.67
CA THR A 5 26.05 -4.74 40.88
C THR A 5 26.14 -5.37 39.49
N ALA A 6 25.35 -6.41 39.19
CA ALA A 6 25.31 -7.06 37.87
C ALA A 6 24.42 -6.31 36.91
N ASP A 7 23.24 -5.84 37.36
CA ASP A 7 22.28 -5.15 36.51
C ASP A 7 22.76 -3.78 36.01
N VAL A 8 23.54 -3.05 36.84
CA VAL A 8 24.08 -1.74 36.44
C VAL A 8 25.20 -1.87 35.38
N LYS A 9 25.87 -3.01 35.30
CA LYS A 9 26.92 -3.24 34.29
C LYS A 9 26.35 -3.64 32.93
N GLU A 10 25.21 -4.35 32.87
CA GLU A 10 24.57 -4.70 31.61
C GLU A 10 23.93 -3.50 30.93
N GLU A 11 23.35 -2.57 31.69
CA GLU A 11 22.77 -1.35 31.16
C GLU A 11 23.82 -0.38 30.55
N GLN A 12 25.00 -0.28 31.16
CA GLN A 12 26.09 0.53 30.64
C GLN A 12 26.74 -0.02 29.36
N VAL A 13 26.72 -1.34 29.16
CA VAL A 13 27.24 -1.97 27.95
C VAL A 13 26.26 -1.81 26.78
N ALA A 14 24.94 -1.79 27.04
CA ALA A 14 23.92 -1.59 26.03
C ALA A 14 23.89 -0.14 25.46
N ASP A 15 24.16 0.86 26.31
CA ASP A 15 24.21 2.26 25.86
C ASP A 15 25.50 2.58 25.07
N ALA A 16 26.62 1.97 25.41
CA ALA A 16 27.88 2.13 24.67
C ALA A 16 27.79 1.54 23.25
N ALA A 17 27.12 0.38 23.06
CA ALA A 17 26.92 -0.23 21.76
C ALA A 17 25.95 0.58 20.85
N LYS A 18 25.02 1.32 21.45
CA LYS A 18 24.09 2.18 20.70
C LYS A 18 24.71 3.46 20.18
N SER A 19 25.70 4.02 20.92
CA SER A 19 26.41 5.23 20.51
C SER A 19 27.42 4.97 19.38
N GLU A 20 28.06 3.80 19.33
CA GLU A 20 28.99 3.43 18.25
C GLU A 20 28.23 3.12 16.93
N ALA A 21 27.05 2.54 16.98
CA ALA A 21 26.25 2.28 15.79
C ALA A 21 25.73 3.56 15.09
N MET A 22 25.55 4.66 15.83
CA MET A 22 25.17 5.96 15.24
C MET A 22 26.35 6.74 14.65
N ALA A 23 27.56 6.51 15.10
CA ALA A 23 28.76 7.19 14.61
C ALA A 23 29.22 6.68 13.23
N VAL A 24 28.94 5.42 12.88
CA VAL A 24 29.36 4.81 11.61
C VAL A 24 28.46 5.23 10.44
N LEU A 25 27.27 5.75 10.68
CA LEU A 25 26.32 6.13 9.63
C LEU A 25 26.57 7.54 9.04
N ASN A 26 27.55 8.31 9.59
CA ASN A 26 27.76 9.71 9.22
C ASN A 26 29.14 9.99 8.58
N MET A 27 29.83 8.99 8.06
CA MET A 27 31.12 9.18 7.36
C MET A 27 31.04 8.71 5.90
N GLY A 28 31.00 9.67 5.01
CA GLY A 28 31.60 9.54 3.69
C GLY A 28 30.68 9.40 2.49
N GLY A 29 30.26 10.54 1.91
CA GLY A 29 30.01 10.66 0.49
C GLY A 29 31.07 11.54 -0.15
N PRO A 30 31.74 11.12 -1.24
CA PRO A 30 32.66 12.00 -1.96
C PRO A 30 31.94 12.95 -2.90
N ASP A 31 32.33 14.21 -2.83
CA ASP A 31 32.05 15.29 -3.79
C ASP A 31 32.41 14.87 -5.21
N VAL A 32 31.51 15.06 -6.14
CA VAL A 32 31.82 15.19 -7.55
C VAL A 32 31.32 16.54 -8.05
N ALA A 33 32.31 17.41 -8.21
CA ALA A 33 32.14 18.76 -8.72
C ALA A 33 31.82 18.78 -10.22
N ALA A 34 30.88 19.68 -10.57
CA ALA A 34 30.81 20.56 -11.73
C ALA A 34 31.19 20.04 -13.14
N ALA A 35 30.19 20.10 -14.03
CA ALA A 35 30.36 20.65 -15.36
C ALA A 35 29.06 21.36 -15.78
N ALA A 36 29.15 22.65 -15.90
CA ALA A 36 28.14 23.54 -16.47
C ALA A 36 28.06 23.35 -17.98
N THR A 37 26.86 23.23 -18.54
CA THR A 37 26.56 23.76 -19.86
C THR A 37 25.18 24.39 -19.83
N ALA A 38 25.16 25.64 -20.25
CA ALA A 38 23.99 26.50 -20.34
C ALA A 38 23.14 26.17 -21.58
N ASP A 39 21.95 26.76 -21.54
CA ASP A 39 21.00 27.03 -22.59
C ASP A 39 19.83 26.07 -22.78
N GLY A 40 18.67 26.61 -22.51
CA GLY A 40 17.35 26.01 -22.77
C GLY A 40 16.26 26.71 -21.98
N ASP A 41 15.82 27.89 -22.41
CA ASP A 41 14.56 28.54 -21.97
C ASP A 41 13.38 27.60 -22.19
N ASP A 42 12.99 26.87 -21.15
CA ASP A 42 11.70 26.25 -21.10
C ASP A 42 10.81 26.98 -20.08
N ALA A 43 9.93 27.81 -20.65
CA ALA A 43 8.84 28.47 -19.99
C ALA A 43 8.05 27.42 -19.16
N LYS A 44 8.37 27.34 -17.87
CA LYS A 44 7.67 26.58 -16.86
C LYS A 44 6.24 27.07 -16.79
N SER A 45 5.38 26.50 -17.63
CA SER A 45 3.94 26.66 -17.49
C SER A 45 3.58 26.24 -16.07
N LYS A 46 3.31 27.23 -15.21
CA LYS A 46 2.69 27.02 -13.91
C LYS A 46 1.34 26.34 -14.17
N GLY A 47 1.36 25.02 -14.31
CA GLY A 47 0.16 24.22 -14.33
C GLY A 47 -0.69 24.66 -13.15
N ARG A 48 -1.83 25.24 -13.45
CA ARG A 48 -2.89 25.54 -12.49
C ARG A 48 -3.08 24.27 -11.66
N LYS A 49 -2.56 24.27 -10.42
CA LYS A 49 -2.89 23.23 -9.43
C LYS A 49 -4.40 23.27 -9.32
N SER A 50 -5.09 22.38 -10.01
CA SER A 50 -6.51 22.19 -9.81
C SER A 50 -6.64 21.91 -8.32
N ARG A 51 -7.31 22.78 -7.60
CA ARG A 51 -7.76 22.48 -6.23
C ARG A 51 -8.61 21.24 -6.35
N GLY A 52 -7.98 20.08 -6.15
CA GLY A 52 -8.65 18.80 -6.24
C GLY A 52 -9.83 18.87 -5.29
N LYS A 53 -11.03 18.62 -5.82
CA LYS A 53 -12.23 18.53 -4.99
C LYS A 53 -11.92 17.48 -3.92
N SER A 54 -11.99 17.86 -2.65
CA SER A 54 -11.94 16.91 -1.54
C SER A 54 -13.12 15.96 -1.68
N ILE A 55 -12.85 14.66 -1.68
CA ILE A 55 -13.88 13.63 -1.82
C ILE A 55 -13.90 12.86 -0.50
N PRO A 56 -14.81 13.22 0.43
CA PRO A 56 -14.81 12.67 1.79
C PRO A 56 -15.23 11.20 1.84
N ALA A 57 -16.16 10.77 0.99
CA ALA A 57 -16.71 9.42 0.97
C ALA A 57 -16.61 8.77 -0.41
N GLY A 58 -16.43 7.44 -0.44
CA GLY A 58 -16.31 6.71 -1.69
C GLY A 58 -16.51 5.21 -1.54
N ILE A 59 -16.18 4.48 -2.60
CA ILE A 59 -16.32 3.03 -2.68
C ILE A 59 -14.97 2.41 -2.97
N ALA A 60 -14.56 1.43 -2.16
CA ALA A 60 -13.35 0.64 -2.38
C ALA A 60 -13.69 -0.73 -2.96
N PHE A 61 -13.29 -0.98 -4.19
CA PHE A 61 -13.44 -2.27 -4.86
C PHE A 61 -12.19 -3.11 -4.66
N ILE A 62 -12.32 -4.28 -4.06
CA ILE A 62 -11.27 -5.26 -3.85
C ILE A 62 -11.55 -6.47 -4.72
N LYS A 63 -10.78 -6.65 -5.78
CA LYS A 63 -10.84 -7.85 -6.63
C LYS A 63 -9.70 -8.79 -6.26
N ALA A 64 -9.99 -9.82 -5.47
CA ALA A 64 -9.05 -10.83 -5.05
C ALA A 64 -9.29 -12.15 -5.80
N THR A 65 -8.42 -12.48 -6.73
CA THR A 65 -8.43 -13.74 -7.47
C THR A 65 -7.31 -14.66 -6.96
N PHE A 66 -7.32 -15.93 -7.36
CA PHE A 66 -6.23 -16.87 -7.03
C PHE A 66 -4.86 -16.48 -7.63
N ASN A 67 -4.83 -15.60 -8.63
CA ASN A 67 -3.60 -15.21 -9.33
C ASN A 67 -3.17 -13.77 -9.05
N ASN A 68 -4.08 -12.89 -8.61
CA ASN A 68 -3.80 -11.46 -8.46
C ASN A 68 -4.79 -10.80 -7.52
N THR A 69 -4.36 -9.69 -6.90
CA THR A 69 -5.22 -8.78 -6.14
C THR A 69 -5.13 -7.38 -6.75
N ILE A 70 -6.27 -6.73 -6.92
CA ILE A 70 -6.41 -5.36 -7.41
C ILE A 70 -7.32 -4.61 -6.44
N VAL A 71 -6.92 -3.42 -6.04
CA VAL A 71 -7.71 -2.50 -5.21
C VAL A 71 -7.92 -1.23 -6.00
N SER A 72 -9.18 -0.79 -6.13
CA SER A 72 -9.56 0.46 -6.78
C SER A 72 -10.49 1.24 -5.86
N ILE A 73 -10.16 2.50 -5.60
CA ILE A 73 -10.97 3.39 -4.77
C ILE A 73 -11.58 4.44 -5.67
N THR A 74 -12.89 4.58 -5.57
CA THR A 74 -13.69 5.46 -6.43
C THR A 74 -14.48 6.44 -5.57
N ASP A 75 -14.96 7.51 -6.19
CA ASP A 75 -15.99 8.36 -5.61
C ASP A 75 -17.38 7.66 -5.66
N ALA A 76 -18.37 8.30 -5.08
CA ALA A 76 -19.76 7.79 -5.10
C ALA A 76 -20.36 7.69 -6.53
N ARG A 77 -19.78 8.40 -7.51
CA ARG A 77 -20.24 8.39 -8.90
C ARG A 77 -19.50 7.35 -9.76
N GLY A 78 -18.52 6.62 -9.18
CA GLY A 78 -17.74 5.62 -9.88
C GLY A 78 -16.44 6.15 -10.53
N GLY A 79 -16.11 7.43 -10.37
CA GLY A 79 -14.85 7.99 -10.85
C GLY A 79 -13.67 7.43 -10.05
N VAL A 80 -12.66 6.86 -10.72
CA VAL A 80 -11.50 6.26 -10.03
C VAL A 80 -10.60 7.37 -9.46
N ILE A 81 -10.40 7.33 -8.16
CA ILE A 81 -9.55 8.25 -7.41
C ILE A 81 -8.13 7.71 -7.30
N SER A 82 -8.02 6.45 -6.86
CA SER A 82 -6.74 5.76 -6.71
C SER A 82 -6.92 4.28 -7.01
N TRP A 83 -5.84 3.64 -7.43
CA TRP A 83 -5.81 2.21 -7.63
C TRP A 83 -4.42 1.65 -7.46
N SER A 84 -4.34 0.39 -7.07
CA SER A 84 -3.09 -0.35 -7.03
C SER A 84 -3.33 -1.83 -7.34
N SER A 85 -2.30 -2.51 -7.81
CA SER A 85 -2.33 -3.94 -8.12
C SER A 85 -1.02 -4.60 -7.71
N ALA A 86 -1.01 -5.93 -7.58
CA ALA A 86 0.19 -6.65 -7.20
C ALA A 86 1.35 -6.44 -8.20
N GLY A 87 1.03 -6.31 -9.49
CA GLY A 87 2.03 -6.00 -10.52
C GLY A 87 2.63 -4.61 -10.37
N LYS A 88 1.81 -3.60 -10.05
CA LYS A 88 2.26 -2.22 -9.78
C LYS A 88 3.15 -2.15 -8.53
N ALA A 89 2.82 -2.91 -7.49
CA ALA A 89 3.61 -3.01 -6.26
C ALA A 89 4.89 -3.87 -6.40
N GLY A 90 5.23 -4.34 -7.61
CA GLY A 90 6.46 -5.08 -7.88
C GLY A 90 6.40 -6.59 -7.62
N PHE A 91 5.25 -7.14 -7.22
CA PHE A 91 5.09 -8.57 -7.04
C PHE A 91 4.98 -9.30 -8.38
N ARG A 92 5.62 -10.47 -8.50
CA ARG A 92 5.63 -11.29 -9.72
C ARG A 92 5.25 -12.75 -9.40
N GLY A 93 4.74 -13.46 -10.41
CA GLY A 93 4.41 -14.89 -10.31
C GLY A 93 3.41 -15.21 -9.21
N SER A 94 3.64 -16.25 -8.44
CA SER A 94 2.77 -16.73 -7.36
C SER A 94 2.62 -15.76 -6.18
N ARG A 95 3.56 -14.83 -6.00
CA ARG A 95 3.52 -13.84 -4.91
C ARG A 95 2.38 -12.82 -5.07
N LYS A 96 1.80 -12.66 -6.27
CA LYS A 96 0.74 -11.67 -6.54
C LYS A 96 -0.58 -11.93 -5.83
N SER A 97 -0.86 -13.18 -5.45
CA SER A 97 -2.12 -13.57 -4.81
C SER A 97 -2.01 -13.74 -3.29
N THR A 98 -0.87 -13.41 -2.69
CA THR A 98 -0.66 -13.56 -1.26
C THR A 98 -1.40 -12.48 -0.46
N ALA A 99 -1.76 -12.79 0.79
CA ALA A 99 -2.36 -11.84 1.73
C ALA A 99 -1.44 -10.63 2.00
N PHE A 100 -0.12 -10.86 2.06
CA PHE A 100 0.88 -9.81 2.21
C PHE A 100 0.87 -8.82 1.03
N ALA A 101 0.85 -9.32 -0.21
CA ALA A 101 0.74 -8.47 -1.39
C ALA A 101 -0.54 -7.63 -1.35
N ALA A 102 -1.67 -8.22 -0.96
CA ALA A 102 -2.94 -7.52 -0.82
C ALA A 102 -2.88 -6.38 0.21
N THR A 103 -2.19 -6.58 1.34
CA THR A 103 -1.95 -5.54 2.35
C THR A 103 -1.18 -4.36 1.77
N MET A 104 -0.06 -4.62 1.08
CA MET A 104 0.77 -3.56 0.47
C MET A 104 0.01 -2.77 -0.60
N ILE A 105 -0.75 -3.47 -1.46
CA ILE A 105 -1.56 -2.87 -2.53
C ILE A 105 -2.65 -1.97 -1.94
N ALA A 106 -3.35 -2.47 -0.92
CA ALA A 106 -4.43 -1.74 -0.28
C ALA A 106 -3.90 -0.50 0.45
N GLN A 107 -2.76 -0.59 1.13
CA GLN A 107 -2.10 0.55 1.75
C GLN A 107 -1.67 1.62 0.72
N ASP A 108 -1.09 1.20 -0.43
CA ASP A 108 -0.71 2.13 -1.49
C ASP A 108 -1.92 2.88 -2.04
N ALA A 109 -2.99 2.16 -2.39
CA ALA A 109 -4.23 2.76 -2.87
C ALA A 109 -4.88 3.68 -1.82
N ALA A 110 -4.93 3.25 -0.56
CA ALA A 110 -5.53 4.01 0.53
C ALA A 110 -4.75 5.30 0.84
N ARG A 111 -3.40 5.27 0.88
CA ARG A 111 -2.57 6.48 1.05
C ARG A 111 -2.85 7.53 -0.02
N GLN A 112 -2.99 7.10 -1.28
CA GLN A 112 -3.33 8.00 -2.38
C GLN A 112 -4.73 8.59 -2.25
N ALA A 113 -5.71 7.83 -1.72
CA ALA A 113 -7.07 8.29 -1.47
C ALA A 113 -7.13 9.28 -0.29
N VAL A 114 -6.44 9.00 0.82
CA VAL A 114 -6.31 9.90 1.97
C VAL A 114 -5.67 11.24 1.56
N ALA A 115 -4.65 11.21 0.71
CA ALA A 115 -4.03 12.42 0.17
C ALA A 115 -5.01 13.29 -0.65
N LYS A 116 -6.11 12.72 -1.17
CA LYS A 116 -7.22 13.43 -1.84
C LYS A 116 -8.38 13.78 -0.89
N GLY A 117 -8.20 13.55 0.42
CA GLY A 117 -9.15 13.94 1.46
C GLY A 117 -10.26 12.91 1.70
N MET A 118 -10.05 11.64 1.38
CA MET A 118 -11.02 10.58 1.65
C MET A 118 -10.89 10.11 3.11
N HIS A 119 -12.02 10.02 3.80
CA HIS A 119 -12.09 9.58 5.21
C HIS A 119 -12.98 8.36 5.41
N GLU A 120 -13.94 8.13 4.52
CA GLU A 120 -14.92 7.06 4.64
C GLU A 120 -15.07 6.28 3.34
N VAL A 121 -15.19 4.93 3.42
CA VAL A 121 -15.42 4.07 2.26
C VAL A 121 -16.38 2.93 2.56
N GLU A 122 -17.24 2.62 1.57
CA GLU A 122 -17.93 1.34 1.46
C GLU A 122 -17.01 0.35 0.74
N VAL A 123 -16.75 -0.81 1.33
CA VAL A 123 -15.90 -1.84 0.73
C VAL A 123 -16.75 -2.86 -0.02
N ARG A 124 -16.42 -3.10 -1.29
CA ARG A 124 -17.03 -4.14 -2.13
C ARG A 124 -15.98 -5.16 -2.51
N ILE A 125 -16.16 -6.39 -2.04
CA ILE A 125 -15.22 -7.50 -2.25
C ILE A 125 -15.71 -8.37 -3.40
N HIS A 126 -14.79 -8.75 -4.29
CA HIS A 126 -15.01 -9.62 -5.43
C HIS A 126 -13.96 -10.73 -5.49
N GLY A 127 -14.40 -11.97 -5.61
CA GLY A 127 -13.54 -13.13 -5.85
C GLY A 127 -13.15 -13.89 -4.57
N ALA A 128 -12.51 -15.05 -4.72
CA ALA A 128 -12.21 -16.00 -3.66
C ALA A 128 -10.71 -16.07 -3.29
N GLY A 129 -9.92 -15.04 -3.63
CA GLY A 129 -8.48 -15.01 -3.34
C GLY A 129 -8.16 -14.78 -1.86
N ALA A 130 -6.97 -15.17 -1.43
CA ALA A 130 -6.51 -15.03 -0.04
C ALA A 130 -6.35 -13.56 0.43
N GLY A 131 -6.36 -12.60 -0.49
CA GLY A 131 -6.20 -11.17 -0.19
C GLY A 131 -7.47 -10.44 0.25
N ARG A 132 -8.62 -11.08 0.36
CA ARG A 132 -9.93 -10.47 0.66
C ARG A 132 -9.90 -9.67 1.98
N GLU A 133 -9.70 -10.35 3.08
CA GLU A 133 -9.72 -9.76 4.42
C GLU A 133 -8.50 -8.87 4.71
N SER A 134 -7.32 -9.30 4.27
CA SER A 134 -6.09 -8.55 4.50
C SER A 134 -6.12 -7.18 3.82
N ALA A 135 -6.75 -7.05 2.65
CA ALA A 135 -6.93 -5.77 1.97
C ALA A 135 -7.88 -4.83 2.75
N VAL A 136 -8.98 -5.36 3.30
CA VAL A 136 -9.92 -4.56 4.12
C VAL A 136 -9.23 -4.01 5.37
N ARG A 137 -8.54 -4.87 6.11
CA ARG A 137 -7.77 -4.47 7.30
C ARG A 137 -6.71 -3.41 6.96
N ALA A 138 -6.07 -3.53 5.81
CA ALA A 138 -5.05 -2.59 5.37
C ALA A 138 -5.61 -1.21 5.01
N ILE A 139 -6.82 -1.13 4.42
CA ILE A 139 -7.53 0.14 4.17
C ILE A 139 -7.85 0.84 5.50
N GLN A 140 -8.36 0.08 6.48
CA GLN A 140 -8.68 0.59 7.81
C GLN A 140 -7.42 1.10 8.53
N ASN A 141 -6.33 0.33 8.47
CA ASN A 141 -5.04 0.71 9.07
C ASN A 141 -4.41 1.95 8.40
N ALA A 142 -4.78 2.26 7.17
CA ALA A 142 -4.34 3.47 6.48
C ALA A 142 -5.08 4.75 6.92
N GLY A 143 -6.04 4.64 7.85
CA GLY A 143 -6.79 5.77 8.41
C GLY A 143 -8.10 6.07 7.70
N ILE A 144 -8.61 5.17 6.85
CA ILE A 144 -9.92 5.30 6.22
C ILE A 144 -10.94 4.50 7.03
N GLN A 145 -12.03 5.14 7.44
CA GLN A 145 -13.13 4.50 8.11
C GLN A 145 -13.93 3.62 7.12
N VAL A 146 -14.13 2.36 7.47
CA VAL A 146 -14.96 1.44 6.69
C VAL A 146 -16.39 1.48 7.26
N SER A 147 -17.34 2.02 6.48
CA SER A 147 -18.74 2.12 6.88
C SER A 147 -19.52 0.83 6.66
N MET A 148 -19.24 0.15 5.54
CA MET A 148 -19.93 -1.08 5.16
C MET A 148 -19.02 -2.01 4.37
N ILE A 149 -19.20 -3.30 4.54
CA ILE A 149 -18.53 -4.34 3.75
C ILE A 149 -19.59 -5.15 3.02
N ARG A 150 -19.49 -5.23 1.69
CA ARG A 150 -20.36 -6.06 0.85
C ARG A 150 -19.54 -7.08 0.08
N ASP A 151 -19.97 -8.33 0.12
CA ASP A 151 -19.45 -9.36 -0.78
C ASP A 151 -20.29 -9.40 -2.04
N CYS A 152 -19.67 -9.07 -3.17
CA CYS A 152 -20.28 -9.05 -4.49
C CYS A 152 -19.71 -10.17 -5.38
N THR A 153 -19.19 -11.24 -4.78
CA THR A 153 -18.64 -12.37 -5.54
C THR A 153 -19.75 -13.06 -6.31
N ALA A 154 -19.61 -13.13 -7.62
CA ALA A 154 -20.60 -13.76 -8.49
C ALA A 154 -20.63 -15.28 -8.25
N VAL A 155 -21.80 -15.79 -7.88
CA VAL A 155 -22.08 -17.22 -7.76
C VAL A 155 -23.08 -17.60 -8.87
N PRO A 156 -22.73 -18.51 -9.80
CA PRO A 156 -23.64 -18.91 -10.84
C PRO A 156 -24.81 -19.71 -10.28
N HIS A 157 -26.02 -19.33 -10.67
CA HIS A 157 -27.24 -20.11 -10.40
C HIS A 157 -27.37 -21.18 -11.48
N ASN A 158 -26.71 -22.33 -11.29
CA ASN A 158 -26.67 -23.42 -12.26
C ASN A 158 -26.23 -22.96 -13.67
N GLY A 159 -25.18 -22.20 -13.76
CA GLY A 159 -24.64 -21.62 -15.00
C GLY A 159 -23.93 -22.64 -15.92
N CYS A 160 -22.99 -22.16 -16.73
CA CYS A 160 -22.23 -22.99 -17.66
C CYS A 160 -21.44 -24.08 -16.94
N ARG A 161 -21.35 -25.27 -17.56
CA ARG A 161 -20.51 -26.38 -17.05
C ARG A 161 -19.07 -25.91 -16.90
N ALA A 162 -18.46 -26.15 -15.74
CA ALA A 162 -17.06 -25.86 -15.48
C ALA A 162 -16.13 -26.63 -16.45
N ARG A 163 -14.98 -26.05 -16.76
CA ARG A 163 -13.94 -26.75 -17.54
C ARG A 163 -13.49 -28.02 -16.82
N LYS A 164 -13.12 -29.03 -17.60
CA LYS A 164 -12.50 -30.24 -17.06
C LYS A 164 -11.23 -29.86 -16.27
N ARG A 165 -10.95 -30.60 -15.18
CA ARG A 165 -9.72 -30.44 -14.41
C ARG A 165 -8.50 -30.62 -15.33
N ARG A 166 -7.51 -29.72 -15.23
CA ARG A 166 -6.22 -29.87 -15.93
C ARG A 166 -5.60 -31.21 -15.56
N ARG A 167 -5.23 -31.99 -16.58
CA ARG A 167 -4.34 -33.14 -16.40
C ARG A 167 -2.93 -32.58 -16.28
N VAL A 168 -2.24 -32.88 -15.19
CA VAL A 168 -0.84 -32.52 -14.91
C VAL A 168 -0.06 -33.81 -15.00
#